data_740848617ff5e0456b34977bca9698c8
#
_entry.id   740848617ff5e0456b34977bca9698c8
#
_cell.length_a   1.000
_cell.length_b   1.000
_cell.length_c   1.000
_cell.angle_alpha   90.00
_cell.angle_beta   90.00
_cell.angle_gamma   90.00
#
_symmetry.space_group_name_H-M   'P 1'
#
loop_
_entity.id
_entity.type
_entity.pdbx_description
1 polymer ?
#
loop_
_entity_poly.entity_id
_entity_poly.type
_entity_poly.pdbx_seq_one_letter_code
_entity_poly.pdbx_strand_id
1 'polypeptide(L)'
;MGFCEVRFTRRYDATPAEVWAALTEPRSVARWLGSVPTRVRESEPERLLELDWLPPGDEPSVMRFELTSRESGTELVLDHRRINAVIGGVYSERWTNTLVRLDALLGGAA
;
A
#
# COMPACT_ATOMS: atom_id res chain seq x y z
N MET A 1 16.79 -1.42 19.86
CA MET A 1 15.75 -0.63 19.25
C MET A 1 14.86 -1.49 18.40
N GLY A 2 13.55 -1.33 18.52
CA GLY A 2 12.61 -2.19 17.85
C GLY A 2 12.11 -1.64 16.53
N PHE A 3 11.53 -2.54 15.77
CA PHE A 3 10.71 -2.18 14.61
C PHE A 3 9.25 -2.26 15.00
N CYS A 4 8.41 -1.51 14.29
CA CYS A 4 6.97 -1.62 14.40
C CYS A 4 6.36 -1.84 13.02
N GLU A 5 5.07 -2.10 13.02
CA GLU A 5 4.31 -2.24 11.78
C GLU A 5 2.98 -1.50 11.89
N VAL A 6 2.45 -1.10 10.75
CA VAL A 6 1.11 -0.56 10.65
C VAL A 6 0.33 -1.40 9.65
N ARG A 7 -0.93 -1.64 9.93
CA ARG A 7 -1.81 -2.45 9.09
C ARG A 7 -3.10 -1.69 8.83
N PHE A 8 -3.53 -1.70 7.57
CA PHE A 8 -4.80 -1.13 7.16
C PHE A 8 -5.56 -2.14 6.31
N THR A 9 -6.87 -2.18 6.49
CA THR A 9 -7.77 -2.97 5.65
C THR A 9 -8.74 -2.01 5.00
N ARG A 10 -8.89 -2.15 3.68
CA ARG A 10 -9.81 -1.32 2.89
C ARG A 10 -10.63 -2.21 1.98
N ARG A 11 -11.86 -1.79 1.72
CA ARG A 11 -12.72 -2.43 0.73
C ARG A 11 -13.02 -1.43 -0.37
N TYR A 12 -12.86 -1.88 -1.60
CA TYR A 12 -13.12 -1.06 -2.78
C TYR A 12 -14.19 -1.70 -3.64
N ASP A 13 -15.08 -0.87 -4.18
CA ASP A 13 -16.06 -1.30 -5.18
C ASP A 13 -15.37 -1.31 -6.54
N ALA A 14 -14.37 -2.17 -6.66
CA ALA A 14 -13.50 -2.30 -7.81
C ALA A 14 -13.04 -3.76 -7.91
N THR A 15 -12.77 -4.22 -9.12
CA THR A 15 -12.26 -5.58 -9.32
C THR A 15 -10.82 -5.71 -8.84
N PRO A 16 -10.36 -6.94 -8.53
CA PRO A 16 -8.94 -7.15 -8.23
C PRO A 16 -8.00 -6.62 -9.32
N ALA A 17 -8.39 -6.72 -10.58
CA ALA A 17 -7.60 -6.18 -11.69
C ALA A 17 -7.48 -4.66 -11.62
N GLU A 18 -8.57 -3.97 -11.30
CA GLU A 18 -8.54 -2.51 -11.15
C GLU A 18 -7.70 -2.06 -9.97
N VAL A 19 -7.82 -2.76 -8.83
CA VAL A 19 -7.00 -2.48 -7.66
C VAL A 19 -5.53 -2.76 -7.96
N TRP A 20 -5.26 -3.88 -8.62
CA TRP A 20 -3.89 -4.25 -9.02
C TRP A 20 -3.25 -3.19 -9.92
N ALA A 21 -4.00 -2.69 -10.88
CA ALA A 21 -3.52 -1.63 -11.76
C ALA A 21 -3.15 -0.36 -10.97
N ALA A 22 -3.97 0.01 -9.99
CA ALA A 22 -3.68 1.16 -9.13
C ALA A 22 -2.39 0.96 -8.32
N LEU A 23 -2.08 -0.29 -7.93
CA LEU A 23 -0.88 -0.61 -7.16
C LEU A 23 0.38 -0.73 -7.99
N THR A 24 0.26 -0.98 -9.30
CA THR A 24 1.41 -1.37 -10.12
C THR A 24 1.69 -0.45 -11.31
N GLU A 25 0.68 0.21 -11.86
CA GLU A 25 0.90 1.13 -12.97
C GLU A 25 1.61 2.40 -12.50
N PRO A 26 2.74 2.76 -13.13
CA PRO A 26 3.54 3.92 -12.68
C PRO A 26 2.76 5.22 -12.55
N ARG A 27 1.85 5.50 -13.48
CA ARG A 27 1.00 6.68 -13.45
C ARG A 27 0.10 6.72 -12.22
N SER A 28 -0.50 5.57 -11.92
CA SER A 28 -1.40 5.45 -10.78
C SER A 28 -0.63 5.55 -9.49
N VAL A 29 0.49 4.84 -9.38
CA VAL A 29 1.35 4.87 -8.19
C VAL A 29 1.82 6.28 -7.89
N ALA A 30 2.24 7.02 -8.92
CA ALA A 30 2.67 8.41 -8.74
C ALA A 30 1.55 9.31 -8.18
N ARG A 31 0.28 9.00 -8.49
CA ARG A 31 -0.86 9.79 -8.05
C ARG A 31 -1.23 9.56 -6.59
N TRP A 32 -1.15 8.33 -6.12
CA TRP A 32 -1.61 8.04 -4.75
C TRP A 32 -0.46 7.80 -3.77
N LEU A 33 0.62 7.18 -4.19
CA LEU A 33 1.74 6.81 -3.32
C LEU A 33 2.89 7.80 -3.38
N GLY A 34 3.13 8.40 -4.54
CA GLY A 34 4.24 9.31 -4.76
C GLY A 34 5.41 8.64 -5.47
N SER A 35 6.58 9.25 -5.37
CA SER A 35 7.75 8.87 -6.15
C SER A 35 8.91 8.31 -5.33
N VAL A 36 8.65 7.78 -4.15
CA VAL A 36 9.70 7.14 -3.35
C VAL A 36 10.16 5.87 -4.06
N PRO A 37 11.47 5.62 -4.16
CA PRO A 37 11.98 4.41 -4.78
C PRO A 37 11.49 3.15 -4.07
N THR A 38 11.16 2.14 -4.85
CA THR A 38 10.72 0.83 -4.35
C THR A 38 11.41 -0.28 -5.16
N ARG A 39 11.43 -1.48 -4.59
CA ARG A 39 11.91 -2.66 -5.30
C ARG A 39 10.97 -3.83 -5.00
N VAL A 40 10.53 -4.51 -6.05
CA VAL A 40 9.62 -5.64 -5.92
C VAL A 40 10.36 -6.82 -5.27
N ARG A 41 9.80 -7.34 -4.19
CA ARG A 41 10.27 -8.54 -3.51
C ARG A 41 9.49 -9.77 -3.95
N GLU A 42 8.17 -9.61 -4.09
CA GLU A 42 7.27 -10.69 -4.48
C GLU A 42 6.09 -10.09 -5.20
N SER A 43 5.64 -10.74 -6.26
CA SER A 43 4.50 -10.26 -7.04
C SER A 43 3.72 -11.45 -7.59
N GLU A 44 2.43 -11.50 -7.22
CA GLU A 44 1.46 -12.43 -7.80
C GLU A 44 0.30 -11.58 -8.29
N PRO A 45 0.14 -11.41 -9.60
CA PRO A 45 -0.86 -10.49 -10.16
C PRO A 45 -2.23 -10.67 -9.55
N GLU A 46 -2.85 -9.55 -9.19
CA GLU A 46 -4.19 -9.43 -8.60
C GLU A 46 -4.35 -10.06 -7.21
N ARG A 47 -3.27 -10.51 -6.59
CA ARG A 47 -3.33 -11.17 -5.30
C ARG A 47 -2.33 -10.65 -4.27
N LEU A 48 -1.08 -10.47 -4.66
CA LEU A 48 -0.01 -10.14 -3.71
C LEU A 48 1.06 -9.27 -4.34
N LEU A 49 1.42 -8.20 -3.64
CA LEU A 49 2.58 -7.37 -4.01
C LEU A 49 3.36 -7.05 -2.74
N GLU A 50 4.64 -7.40 -2.73
CA GLU A 50 5.53 -7.03 -1.64
C GLU A 50 6.69 -6.21 -2.18
N LEU A 51 6.96 -5.07 -1.55
CA LEU A 51 7.95 -4.11 -2.00
C LEU A 51 8.90 -3.73 -0.87
N ASP A 52 10.16 -3.48 -1.22
CA ASP A 52 11.04 -2.69 -0.37
C ASP A 52 10.69 -1.21 -0.56
N TRP A 53 10.50 -0.50 0.52
CA TRP A 53 10.28 0.94 0.54
C TRP A 53 11.62 1.60 0.89
N LEU A 54 12.15 2.38 -0.05
CA LEU A 54 13.53 2.88 0.00
C LEU A 54 13.58 4.41 0.00
N PRO A 55 13.05 5.09 1.02
CA PRO A 55 13.05 6.55 1.06
C PRO A 55 14.48 7.08 1.20
N PRO A 56 14.88 8.10 0.42
CA PRO A 56 16.20 8.69 0.56
C PRO A 56 16.39 9.24 1.97
N GLY A 57 17.52 8.88 2.60
CA GLY A 57 17.86 9.36 3.93
C GLY A 57 17.22 8.62 5.10
N ASP A 58 16.34 7.68 4.84
CA ASP A 58 15.68 6.86 5.87
C ASP A 58 16.02 5.38 5.70
N GLU A 59 15.76 4.61 6.75
CA GLU A 59 15.96 3.17 6.69
C GLU A 59 14.94 2.49 5.77
N PRO A 60 15.37 1.47 5.01
CA PRO A 60 14.42 0.67 4.23
C PRO A 60 13.38 -0.02 5.11
N SER A 61 12.18 -0.15 4.58
CA SER A 61 11.11 -0.90 5.22
C SER A 61 10.41 -1.76 4.18
N VAL A 62 9.40 -2.53 4.59
CA VAL A 62 8.73 -3.48 3.70
C VAL A 62 7.24 -3.19 3.67
N MET A 63 6.68 -3.08 2.47
CA MET A 63 5.24 -2.93 2.24
C MET A 63 4.69 -4.18 1.59
N ARG A 64 3.58 -4.68 2.12
CA ARG A 64 2.91 -5.87 1.59
C ARG A 64 1.44 -5.54 1.34
N PHE A 65 0.99 -5.80 0.13
CA PHE A 65 -0.40 -5.61 -0.29
C PHE A 65 -1.00 -6.96 -0.63
N GLU A 66 -2.08 -7.34 0.02
CA GLU A 66 -2.81 -8.56 -0.29
C GLU A 66 -4.22 -8.21 -0.73
N LEU A 67 -4.63 -8.79 -1.86
CA LEU A 67 -5.95 -8.57 -2.44
C LEU A 67 -6.77 -9.84 -2.33
N THR A 68 -8.01 -9.69 -1.87
CA THR A 68 -8.96 -10.79 -1.81
C THR A 68 -10.26 -10.35 -2.49
N SER A 69 -10.71 -11.14 -3.47
CA SER A 69 -11.97 -10.89 -4.14
C SER A 69 -13.12 -11.11 -3.16
N ARG A 70 -14.07 -10.17 -3.16
CA ARG A 70 -15.31 -10.25 -2.37
C ARG A 70 -16.50 -10.15 -3.31
N GLU A 71 -17.70 -10.44 -2.80
CA GLU A 71 -18.92 -10.42 -3.62
C GLU A 71 -19.12 -9.15 -4.43
N SER A 72 -18.79 -8.00 -3.86
CA SER A 72 -19.03 -6.71 -4.49
C SER A 72 -17.77 -5.88 -4.64
N GLY A 73 -16.61 -6.54 -4.77
CA GLY A 73 -15.38 -5.77 -4.94
C GLY A 73 -14.15 -6.50 -4.44
N THR A 74 -13.21 -5.73 -3.93
CA THR A 74 -11.92 -6.25 -3.48
C THR A 74 -11.59 -5.75 -2.09
N GLU A 75 -11.11 -6.65 -1.25
CA GLU A 75 -10.53 -6.28 0.03
C GLU A 75 -9.02 -6.18 -0.14
N LEU A 76 -8.47 -5.06 0.28
CA LEU A 76 -7.03 -4.81 0.29
C LEU A 76 -6.55 -4.77 1.73
N VAL A 77 -5.56 -5.60 2.04
CA VAL A 77 -4.84 -5.54 3.32
C VAL A 77 -3.44 -5.01 3.04
N LEU A 78 -3.09 -3.92 3.67
CA LEU A 78 -1.78 -3.31 3.58
C LEU A 78 -1.05 -3.50 4.90
N ASP A 79 0.12 -4.13 4.83
CA ASP A 79 1.07 -4.18 5.96
C ASP A 79 2.31 -3.40 5.58
N HIS A 80 2.68 -2.41 6.40
CA HIS A 80 3.97 -1.74 6.30
C HIS A 80 4.75 -2.08 7.56
N ARG A 81 5.82 -2.84 7.41
CA ARG A 81 6.58 -3.41 8.53
C ARG A 81 8.06 -3.06 8.43
N ARG A 82 8.79 -3.40 9.49
CA ARG A 82 10.21 -3.04 9.65
C ARG A 82 10.42 -1.53 9.66
N ILE A 83 9.43 -0.82 10.20
CA ILE A 83 9.51 0.62 10.40
C ILE A 83 10.22 0.86 11.72
N ASN A 84 11.16 1.81 11.75
CA ASN A 84 11.78 2.22 12.99
C ASN A 84 10.67 2.67 13.96
N ALA A 85 10.63 2.08 15.15
CA ALA A 85 9.57 2.32 16.11
C ALA A 85 9.44 3.79 16.54
N VAL A 86 10.54 4.54 16.48
CA VAL A 86 10.54 5.97 16.82
C VAL A 86 9.67 6.79 15.86
N ILE A 87 9.59 6.38 14.60
CA ILE A 87 8.84 7.10 13.57
C ILE A 87 7.55 6.39 13.13
N GLY A 88 7.17 5.33 13.83
CA GLY A 88 5.99 4.54 13.47
C GLY A 88 4.71 5.36 13.43
N GLY A 89 4.51 6.28 14.37
CA GLY A 89 3.35 7.16 14.38
C GLY A 89 3.27 8.07 13.16
N VAL A 90 4.42 8.54 12.67
CA VAL A 90 4.49 9.35 11.45
C VAL A 90 4.03 8.55 10.24
N TYR A 91 4.46 7.29 10.12
CA TYR A 91 4.03 6.43 9.03
C TYR A 91 2.54 6.12 9.09
N SER A 92 2.01 5.89 10.28
CA SER A 92 0.57 5.66 10.45
C SER A 92 -0.24 6.84 9.93
N GLU A 93 0.15 8.05 10.29
CA GLU A 93 -0.51 9.28 9.82
C GLU A 93 -0.37 9.46 8.30
N ARG A 94 0.82 9.24 7.77
CA ARG A 94 1.06 9.33 6.32
C ARG A 94 0.20 8.34 5.55
N TRP A 95 0.08 7.12 6.05
CA TRP A 95 -0.76 6.11 5.39
C TRP A 95 -2.23 6.50 5.39
N THR A 96 -2.72 7.07 6.48
CA THR A 96 -4.10 7.54 6.54
C THR A 96 -4.36 8.54 5.40
N ASN A 97 -3.46 9.49 5.20
CA ASN A 97 -3.58 10.50 4.14
C ASN A 97 -3.37 9.90 2.74
N THR A 98 -2.43 8.98 2.60
CA THR A 98 -2.13 8.32 1.33
C THR A 98 -3.30 7.46 0.87
N LEU A 99 -3.94 6.74 1.78
CA LEU A 99 -5.08 5.90 1.45
C LEU A 99 -6.31 6.70 1.01
N VAL A 100 -6.46 7.94 1.47
CA VAL A 100 -7.51 8.82 0.96
C VAL A 100 -7.33 9.05 -0.55
N ARG A 101 -6.09 9.21 -0.99
CA ARG A 101 -5.81 9.38 -2.43
C ARG A 101 -6.07 8.10 -3.23
N LEU A 102 -5.75 6.95 -2.64
CA LEU A 102 -6.05 5.66 -3.28
C LEU A 102 -7.57 5.44 -3.36
N ASP A 103 -8.29 5.77 -2.30
CA ASP A 103 -9.75 5.69 -2.28
C ASP A 103 -10.36 6.53 -3.41
N ALA A 104 -9.87 7.75 -3.58
CA ALA A 104 -10.35 8.64 -4.64
C ALA A 104 -10.04 8.07 -6.03
N LEU A 105 -8.88 7.47 -6.20
CA LEU A 105 -8.47 6.88 -7.49
C LEU A 105 -9.33 5.68 -7.86
N LEU A 106 -9.78 4.89 -6.88
CA LEU A 106 -10.58 3.69 -7.09
C LEU A 106 -12.10 3.91 -6.98
N GLY A 107 -12.52 5.16 -6.93
CA GLY A 107 -13.93 5.48 -6.87
C GLY A 107 -14.54 5.48 -5.46
N GLY A 108 -13.68 5.51 -4.47
CA GLY A 108 -14.09 5.56 -3.08
C GLY A 108 -14.17 4.19 -2.42
N ALA A 109 -14.02 4.19 -1.09
CA ALA A 109 -14.15 3.00 -0.28
C ALA A 109 -15.62 2.72 0.04
N ALA A 110 -15.91 1.45 0.10
CA ALA A 110 -17.24 1.01 0.50
C ALA A 110 -17.43 1.16 2.03
#